data_e4606efe7589eba752c8893f65e006db
#
_entry.id   e4606efe7589eba752c8893f65e006db
#
_cell.length_a   1.000
_cell.length_b   1.000
_cell.length_c   1.000
_cell.angle_alpha   90.00
_cell.angle_beta   90.00
_cell.angle_gamma   90.00
#
_symmetry.space_group_name_H-M   'P 1'
#
loop_
_entity.id
_entity.type
_entity.pdbx_description
1 polymer ?
#
loop_
_entity_poly.entity_id
_entity_poly.type
_entity_poly.pdbx_seq_one_letter_code
_entity_poly.pdbx_strand_id
1 'polypeptide(L)'
;MALGQAQARKPNIVILLADDLGYGELGCQGNPEIPTPHIDSIAAIGVRFTDGYVTGPFCSTSRAGLITGRYQNRFGYEFNPIGHNNEL
;
A
#
# COMPACT_ATOMS: atom_id res chain seq x y z
N MET A 1 -41.41 -20.76 -4.13
CA MET A 1 -40.62 -20.10 -3.06
C MET A 1 -39.41 -19.45 -3.74
N ALA A 2 -39.47 -18.15 -4.01
CA ALA A 2 -38.38 -17.43 -4.67
C ALA A 2 -37.31 -17.17 -3.58
N LEU A 3 -36.16 -17.81 -3.68
CA LEU A 3 -34.98 -17.46 -2.90
C LEU A 3 -34.50 -16.10 -3.39
N GLY A 4 -34.81 -15.05 -2.64
CA GLY A 4 -34.29 -13.73 -2.90
C GLY A 4 -32.77 -13.77 -2.89
N GLN A 5 -32.14 -13.53 -4.03
CA GLN A 5 -30.70 -13.32 -4.11
C GLN A 5 -30.39 -12.06 -3.30
N ALA A 6 -29.77 -12.24 -2.14
CA ALA A 6 -29.20 -11.15 -1.39
C ALA A 6 -28.16 -10.46 -2.30
N GLN A 7 -28.50 -9.26 -2.79
CA GLN A 7 -27.59 -8.47 -3.60
C GLN A 7 -26.35 -8.16 -2.74
N ALA A 8 -25.23 -8.77 -3.08
CA ALA A 8 -23.99 -8.60 -2.35
C ALA A 8 -23.62 -7.10 -2.38
N ARG A 9 -23.68 -6.44 -1.22
CA ARG A 9 -23.23 -5.05 -1.08
C ARG A 9 -21.75 -4.99 -1.39
N LYS A 10 -21.37 -4.07 -2.26
CA LYS A 10 -19.96 -3.79 -2.53
C LYS A 10 -19.30 -3.33 -1.22
N PRO A 11 -18.16 -3.89 -0.84
CA PRO A 11 -17.48 -3.49 0.40
C PRO A 11 -16.90 -2.08 0.28
N ASN A 12 -16.79 -1.41 1.41
CA ASN A 12 -15.94 -0.23 1.53
C ASN A 12 -14.49 -0.70 1.75
N ILE A 13 -13.55 -0.08 1.03
CA ILE A 13 -12.13 -0.41 1.14
C ILE A 13 -11.39 0.84 1.58
N VAL A 14 -10.60 0.71 2.66
CA VAL A 14 -9.71 1.77 3.14
C VAL A 14 -8.28 1.30 2.98
N ILE A 15 -7.45 2.09 2.32
CA ILE A 15 -6.03 1.82 2.11
C ILE A 15 -5.23 2.76 2.99
N LEU A 16 -4.42 2.20 3.89
CA LEU A 16 -3.44 2.92 4.70
C LEU A 16 -2.07 2.69 4.06
N LEU A 17 -1.58 3.68 3.34
CA LEU A 17 -0.30 3.62 2.67
C LEU A 17 0.74 4.41 3.46
N ALA A 18 1.73 3.70 4.01
CA ALA A 18 2.86 4.34 4.67
C ALA A 18 3.85 4.92 3.65
N ASP A 19 4.51 6.01 4.01
CA ASP A 19 5.57 6.64 3.23
C ASP A 19 6.91 6.34 3.89
N ASP A 20 7.84 5.79 3.11
CA ASP A 20 9.20 5.43 3.54
C ASP A 20 9.27 4.51 4.78
N LEU A 21 8.27 3.65 4.99
CA LEU A 21 8.28 2.66 6.07
C LEU A 21 9.18 1.49 5.70
N GLY A 22 10.21 1.25 6.51
CA GLY A 22 11.12 0.13 6.35
C GLY A 22 10.53 -1.21 6.81
N TYR A 23 11.09 -2.29 6.28
CA TYR A 23 10.75 -3.63 6.73
C TYR A 23 11.23 -3.84 8.18
N GLY A 24 10.33 -4.26 9.06
CA GLY A 24 10.65 -4.47 10.48
C GLY A 24 10.42 -3.25 11.37
N GLU A 25 9.83 -2.17 10.87
CA GLU A 25 9.57 -0.96 11.66
C GLU A 25 8.26 -1.00 12.48
N LEU A 26 7.37 -1.94 12.19
CA LEU A 26 6.16 -2.16 12.97
C LEU A 26 6.35 -3.22 14.06
N GLY A 27 5.60 -3.11 15.15
CA GLY A 27 5.63 -4.09 16.24
C GLY A 27 5.32 -5.51 15.76
N CYS A 28 4.30 -5.67 14.92
CA CYS A 28 3.98 -6.97 14.31
C CYS A 28 5.06 -7.53 13.36
N GLN A 29 6.02 -6.70 12.96
CA GLN A 29 7.18 -7.09 12.16
C GLN A 29 8.44 -7.31 13.00
N GLY A 30 8.35 -7.08 14.31
CA GLY A 30 9.43 -7.34 15.26
C GLY A 30 10.19 -6.11 15.76
N ASN A 31 9.65 -4.89 15.54
CA ASN A 31 10.27 -3.68 16.09
C ASN A 31 10.12 -3.66 17.63
N PRO A 32 11.22 -3.60 18.39
CA PRO A 32 11.16 -3.55 19.85
C PRO A 32 11.08 -2.13 20.41
N GLU A 33 11.35 -1.11 19.59
CA GLU A 33 11.56 0.27 20.07
C GLU A 33 10.28 1.10 20.03
N ILE A 34 9.49 0.95 18.96
CA ILE A 34 8.29 1.77 18.75
C ILE A 34 7.04 0.89 18.79
N PRO A 35 6.20 1.01 19.82
CA PRO A 35 4.94 0.29 19.86
C PRO A 35 3.95 0.79 18.79
N THR A 36 3.37 -0.13 18.03
CA THR A 36 2.36 0.18 17.01
C THR A 36 1.06 -0.62 17.22
N PRO A 37 0.44 -0.56 18.41
CA PRO A 37 -0.61 -1.50 18.81
C PRO A 37 -1.85 -1.47 17.90
N HIS A 38 -2.21 -0.32 17.35
CA HIS A 38 -3.37 -0.19 16.48
C HIS A 38 -3.11 -0.78 15.08
N ILE A 39 -1.91 -0.61 14.54
CA ILE A 39 -1.52 -1.23 13.27
C ILE A 39 -1.33 -2.73 13.47
N ASP A 40 -0.72 -3.13 14.57
CA ASP A 40 -0.52 -4.54 14.93
C ASP A 40 -1.84 -5.28 15.09
N SER A 41 -2.89 -4.60 15.58
CA SER A 41 -4.22 -5.18 15.70
C SER A 41 -4.83 -5.54 14.35
N ILE A 42 -4.54 -4.79 13.29
CA ILE A 42 -4.97 -5.14 11.92
C ILE A 42 -4.31 -6.45 11.48
N ALA A 43 -3.02 -6.61 11.76
CA ALA A 43 -2.30 -7.85 11.45
C ALA A 43 -2.84 -9.04 12.25
N ALA A 44 -3.26 -8.81 13.52
CA ALA A 44 -3.76 -9.86 14.40
C ALA A 44 -5.15 -10.38 14.00
N ILE A 45 -6.02 -9.51 13.47
CA ILE A 45 -7.40 -9.89 13.09
C ILE A 45 -7.55 -10.19 11.58
N GLY A 46 -6.54 -9.87 10.79
CA GLY A 46 -6.55 -10.03 9.34
C GLY A 46 -5.48 -10.98 8.83
N VAL A 47 -4.96 -10.69 7.65
CA VAL A 47 -3.89 -11.45 7.00
C VAL A 47 -2.66 -10.55 6.86
N ARG A 48 -1.52 -11.03 7.35
CA ARG A 48 -0.23 -10.39 7.15
C ARG A 48 0.53 -11.10 6.03
N PHE A 49 0.87 -10.36 4.98
CA PHE A 49 1.73 -10.86 3.91
C PHE A 49 3.20 -10.65 4.29
N THR A 50 3.98 -11.72 4.33
CA THR A 50 5.42 -11.66 4.62
C THR A 50 6.26 -11.31 3.40
N ASP A 51 5.72 -11.55 2.22
CA ASP A 51 6.37 -11.33 0.92
C ASP A 51 5.49 -10.45 0.02
N GLY A 52 5.06 -9.30 0.55
CA GLY A 52 4.33 -8.28 -0.20
C GLY A 52 5.27 -7.19 -0.69
N TYR A 53 5.27 -6.92 -1.99
CA TYR A 53 6.17 -5.94 -2.60
C TYR A 53 5.40 -4.85 -3.33
N VAL A 54 5.95 -3.63 -3.28
CA VAL A 54 5.50 -2.53 -4.12
C VAL A 54 6.04 -2.68 -5.55
N THR A 55 5.42 -1.99 -6.51
CA THR A 55 5.75 -2.14 -7.92
C THR A 55 6.98 -1.35 -8.37
N GLY A 56 7.51 -0.46 -7.53
CA GLY A 56 8.68 0.35 -7.85
C GLY A 56 9.49 0.72 -6.62
N PRO A 57 10.78 1.09 -6.80
CA PRO A 57 11.67 1.40 -5.70
C PRO A 57 11.51 2.81 -5.13
N PHE A 58 10.64 3.64 -5.73
CA PHE A 58 10.41 5.02 -5.34
C PHE A 58 8.95 5.28 -5.01
N CYS A 59 8.71 6.30 -4.19
CA CYS A 59 7.38 6.68 -3.73
C CYS A 59 6.41 6.98 -4.88
N SER A 60 6.79 7.84 -5.84
CA SER A 60 5.86 8.25 -6.90
C SER A 60 5.57 7.14 -7.90
N THR A 61 6.54 6.31 -8.23
CA THR A 61 6.37 5.16 -9.13
C THR A 61 5.46 4.10 -8.51
N SER A 62 5.65 3.77 -7.25
CA SER A 62 4.79 2.83 -6.50
C SER A 62 3.36 3.36 -6.38
N ARG A 63 3.19 4.66 -6.11
CA ARG A 63 1.87 5.30 -6.04
C ARG A 63 1.18 5.33 -7.40
N ALA A 64 1.92 5.56 -8.49
CA ALA A 64 1.39 5.48 -9.85
C ALA A 64 0.86 4.07 -10.16
N GLY A 65 1.60 3.03 -9.76
CA GLY A 65 1.17 1.64 -9.88
C GLY A 65 -0.11 1.36 -9.08
N LEU A 66 -0.17 1.82 -7.84
CA LEU A 66 -1.33 1.64 -6.97
C LEU A 66 -2.59 2.33 -7.52
N ILE A 67 -2.48 3.59 -7.92
CA ILE A 67 -3.63 4.39 -8.39
C ILE A 67 -4.17 3.87 -9.73
N THR A 68 -3.27 3.44 -10.61
CA THR A 68 -3.66 2.98 -11.95
C THR A 68 -4.03 1.49 -12.00
N GLY A 69 -3.69 0.72 -10.96
CA GLY A 69 -3.82 -0.73 -10.97
C GLY A 69 -2.95 -1.42 -12.04
N ARG A 70 -1.90 -0.75 -12.51
CA ARG A 70 -1.00 -1.23 -13.57
C ARG A 70 0.44 -1.04 -13.16
N TYR A 71 1.32 -1.93 -13.58
CA TYR A 71 2.76 -1.70 -13.44
C TYR A 71 3.15 -0.40 -14.16
N GLN A 72 3.78 0.51 -13.45
CA GLN A 72 4.10 1.85 -13.92
C GLN A 72 5.10 1.87 -15.09
N ASN A 73 5.98 0.88 -15.20
CA ASN A 73 6.88 0.73 -16.33
C ASN A 73 6.14 0.48 -17.65
N ARG A 74 4.90 -0.03 -17.60
CA ARG A 74 4.08 -0.23 -18.81
C ARG A 74 3.61 1.07 -19.48
N PHE A 75 3.68 2.19 -18.76
CA PHE A 75 3.39 3.52 -19.29
C PHE A 75 4.56 4.49 -19.12
N GLY A 76 5.78 3.96 -18.91
CA GLY A 76 7.02 4.74 -18.93
C GLY A 76 7.27 5.57 -17.67
N TYR A 77 6.64 5.26 -16.54
CA TYR A 77 6.82 6.01 -15.30
C TYR A 77 7.74 5.23 -14.35
N GLU A 78 9.06 5.36 -14.53
CA GLU A 78 10.03 4.51 -13.84
C GLU A 78 10.84 5.22 -12.76
N PHE A 79 10.83 6.56 -12.73
CA PHE A 79 11.60 7.36 -11.80
C PHE A 79 10.76 8.45 -11.16
N ASN A 80 11.21 8.94 -10.00
CA ASN A 80 10.61 10.14 -9.42
C ASN A 80 10.82 11.33 -10.36
N PRO A 81 9.85 12.23 -10.50
CA PRO A 81 10.05 13.46 -11.26
C PRO A 81 11.26 14.21 -10.70
N ILE A 82 12.23 14.48 -11.54
CA ILE A 82 13.33 15.39 -11.19
C ILE A 82 12.69 16.77 -11.13
N GLY A 83 12.75 17.41 -9.95
CA GLY A 83 12.34 18.80 -9.84
C GLY A 83 13.13 19.60 -10.88
N HIS A 84 12.45 20.13 -11.88
CA HIS A 84 13.04 21.20 -12.67
C HIS A 84 13.21 22.39 -11.72
N ASN A 85 14.39 22.55 -11.17
CA ASN A 85 14.82 23.85 -10.72
C ASN A 85 14.75 24.72 -11.96
N ASN A 86 13.69 25.51 -12.06
CA ASN A 86 13.64 26.59 -13.02
C ASN A 86 14.78 27.55 -12.64
N GLU A 87 15.94 27.30 -13.17
CA GLU A 87 16.93 28.35 -13.30
C GLU A 87 16.38 29.29 -14.38
N LEU A 88 15.75 30.38 -13.89
CA LEU A 88 15.49 31.57 -14.70
C LEU A 88 16.78 32.33 -14.89
#